data_a7892055e0414bf7110cff28091cd949
#
_entry.id   a7892055e0414bf7110cff28091cd949
#
_cell.length_a   1.000
_cell.length_b   1.000
_cell.length_c   1.000
_cell.angle_alpha   90.00
_cell.angle_beta   90.00
_cell.angle_gamma   90.00
#
_symmetry.space_group_name_H-M   'P 1'
#
loop_
_entity.id
_entity.type
_entity.pdbx_description
1 polymer ?
#
loop_
_entity_poly.entity_id
_entity_poly.type
_entity_poly.pdbx_seq_one_letter_code
_entity_poly.pdbx_strand_id
1 'polypeptide(L)'
;TEILNKVDTNAGARQAKTINNKAAFDLLVIGGGPAGAASAIYSARKGIRTGIVADKFGGQVQDTMAIENFISVSATEGPKLVASLEAHVNDYDVDIMNNQRVKNIIESDVEGGLITVELENGATLQTRSTIIATGARWREMNVTGEQEYRGKGVAYCPHCDGPLFKGKSVAV
;
A
#
# COMPACT_ATOMS: atom_id res chain seq x y z
N THR A 1 -12.65 6.94 -1.41
CA THR A 1 -12.54 8.24 -0.68
C THR A 1 -13.19 9.37 -1.46
N GLU A 2 -12.99 9.46 -2.79
CA GLU A 2 -13.53 10.54 -3.63
C GLU A 2 -15.07 10.55 -3.70
N ILE A 3 -15.69 9.38 -3.77
CA ILE A 3 -17.17 9.24 -3.75
C ILE A 3 -17.73 9.60 -2.36
N LEU A 4 -17.08 9.14 -1.29
CA LEU A 4 -17.48 9.47 0.09
C LEU A 4 -17.35 10.96 0.38
N ASN A 5 -16.31 11.62 -0.12
CA ASN A 5 -16.14 13.07 0.04
C ASN A 5 -17.19 13.89 -0.73
N LYS A 6 -17.80 13.33 -1.79
CA LYS A 6 -18.94 13.97 -2.50
C LYS A 6 -20.27 13.83 -1.74
N VAL A 7 -20.41 12.80 -0.91
CA VAL A 7 -21.61 12.51 -0.12
C VAL A 7 -21.49 13.06 1.31
N ASP A 8 -20.28 13.09 1.85
CA ASP A 8 -19.99 13.55 3.22
C ASP A 8 -18.68 14.34 3.26
N THR A 9 -18.81 15.65 3.20
CA THR A 9 -17.68 16.59 3.23
C THR A 9 -16.84 16.52 4.50
N ASN A 10 -17.36 15.91 5.56
CA ASN A 10 -16.67 15.78 6.86
C ASN A 10 -16.05 14.39 7.08
N ALA A 11 -16.19 13.45 6.14
CA ALA A 11 -15.66 12.08 6.31
C ALA A 11 -14.15 12.07 6.54
N GLY A 12 -13.41 12.84 5.75
CA GLY A 12 -11.96 12.97 5.89
C GLY A 12 -11.53 13.55 7.25
N ALA A 13 -12.23 14.56 7.73
CA ALA A 13 -11.94 15.18 9.02
C ALA A 13 -12.23 14.24 10.21
N ARG A 14 -13.30 13.46 10.12
CA ARG A 14 -13.60 12.43 11.16
C ARG A 14 -12.55 11.33 11.17
N GLN A 15 -12.14 10.87 9.99
CA GLN A 15 -11.09 9.87 9.85
C GLN A 15 -9.75 10.39 10.38
N ALA A 16 -9.38 11.62 10.05
CA ALA A 16 -8.18 12.27 10.58
C ALA A 16 -8.20 12.33 12.12
N LYS A 17 -9.33 12.72 12.70
CA LYS A 17 -9.50 12.75 14.16
C LYS A 17 -9.34 11.38 14.81
N THR A 18 -9.89 10.33 14.19
CA THR A 18 -9.73 8.96 14.68
C THR A 18 -8.27 8.51 14.63
N ILE A 19 -7.55 8.86 13.56
CA ILE A 19 -6.14 8.54 13.39
C ILE A 19 -5.28 9.28 14.43
N ASN A 20 -5.52 10.57 14.64
CA ASN A 20 -4.78 11.40 15.61
C ASN A 20 -4.91 10.90 17.07
N ASN A 21 -5.97 10.18 17.39
CA ASN A 21 -6.21 9.64 18.72
C ASN A 21 -5.49 8.29 18.97
N LYS A 22 -4.81 7.74 17.98
CA LYS A 22 -4.08 6.48 18.16
C LYS A 22 -2.84 6.71 19.04
N ALA A 23 -2.64 5.80 19.98
CA ALA A 23 -1.40 5.78 20.76
C ALA A 23 -0.19 5.53 19.83
N ALA A 24 0.98 5.99 20.24
CA ALA A 24 2.20 5.79 19.47
C ALA A 24 2.46 4.31 19.19
N PHE A 25 2.90 4.02 17.97
CA PHE A 25 3.32 2.69 17.58
C PHE A 25 4.80 2.45 17.96
N ASP A 26 5.17 1.20 18.19
CA ASP A 26 6.58 0.82 18.23
C ASP A 26 7.14 0.71 16.82
N LEU A 27 6.30 0.20 15.89
CA LEU A 27 6.62 0.13 14.47
C LEU A 27 5.44 0.59 13.62
N LEU A 28 5.69 1.50 12.68
CA LEU A 28 4.74 1.87 11.64
C LEU A 28 5.28 1.47 10.27
N VAL A 29 4.56 0.58 9.61
CA VAL A 29 4.87 0.13 8.25
C VAL A 29 4.17 1.04 7.25
N ILE A 30 4.92 1.62 6.32
CA ILE A 30 4.42 2.52 5.28
C ILE A 30 4.34 1.74 3.97
N GLY A 31 3.14 1.37 3.59
CA GLY A 31 2.82 0.54 2.43
C GLY A 31 2.22 -0.81 2.82
N GLY A 32 1.10 -1.17 2.17
CA GLY A 32 0.30 -2.38 2.45
C GLY A 32 0.48 -3.49 1.41
N GLY A 33 1.57 -3.48 0.63
CA GLY A 33 1.90 -4.57 -0.29
C GLY A 33 2.46 -5.80 0.44
N PRO A 34 2.88 -6.86 -0.29
CA PRO A 34 3.41 -8.09 0.30
C PRO A 34 4.56 -7.85 1.30
N ALA A 35 5.46 -6.92 1.00
CA ALA A 35 6.56 -6.56 1.88
C ALA A 35 6.07 -5.92 3.19
N GLY A 36 5.07 -5.03 3.10
CA GLY A 36 4.47 -4.38 4.26
C GLY A 36 3.70 -5.39 5.12
N ALA A 37 2.89 -6.25 4.50
CA ALA A 37 2.16 -7.31 5.19
C ALA A 37 3.12 -8.25 5.93
N ALA A 38 4.18 -8.72 5.27
CA ALA A 38 5.19 -9.57 5.88
C ALA A 38 5.86 -8.88 7.08
N SER A 39 6.28 -7.62 6.92
CA SER A 39 6.91 -6.83 7.99
C SER A 39 5.99 -6.71 9.21
N ALA A 40 4.72 -6.39 8.98
CA ALA A 40 3.74 -6.24 10.06
C ALA A 40 3.47 -7.56 10.80
N ILE A 41 3.29 -8.67 10.08
CA ILE A 41 3.09 -9.98 10.68
C ILE A 41 4.29 -10.38 11.55
N TYR A 42 5.51 -10.25 11.03
CA TYR A 42 6.71 -10.61 11.79
C TYR A 42 6.89 -9.76 13.05
N SER A 43 6.57 -8.49 12.99
CA SER A 43 6.65 -7.57 14.13
C SER A 43 5.57 -7.87 15.18
N ALA A 44 4.32 -8.02 14.75
CA ALA A 44 3.21 -8.33 15.66
C ALA A 44 3.41 -9.67 16.37
N ARG A 45 3.96 -10.69 15.70
CA ARG A 45 4.33 -11.97 16.32
C ARG A 45 5.37 -11.83 17.43
N LYS A 46 6.11 -10.75 17.48
CA LYS A 46 7.08 -10.44 18.56
C LYS A 46 6.47 -9.58 19.66
N GLY A 47 5.17 -9.31 19.60
CA GLY A 47 4.49 -8.44 20.57
C GLY A 47 4.79 -6.95 20.36
N ILE A 48 5.34 -6.57 19.22
CA ILE A 48 5.62 -5.17 18.87
C ILE A 48 4.31 -4.53 18.44
N ARG A 49 3.92 -3.42 19.06
CA ARG A 49 2.75 -2.64 18.66
C ARG A 49 2.94 -2.10 17.25
N THR A 50 2.25 -2.69 16.30
CA THR A 50 2.47 -2.46 14.87
C THR A 50 1.26 -1.84 14.20
N GLY A 51 1.50 -0.85 13.32
CA GLY A 51 0.50 -0.30 12.41
C GLY A 51 0.96 -0.38 10.96
N ILE A 52 0.00 -0.40 10.02
CA ILE A 52 0.22 -0.25 8.58
C ILE A 52 -0.51 0.99 8.11
N VAL A 53 0.18 1.86 7.39
CA VAL A 53 -0.43 2.96 6.63
C VAL A 53 -0.32 2.64 5.14
N ALA A 54 -1.44 2.60 4.43
CA ALA A 54 -1.46 2.29 3.01
C ALA A 54 -2.45 3.17 2.25
N ASP A 55 -2.04 3.67 1.10
CA ASP A 55 -2.93 4.32 0.12
C ASP A 55 -3.99 3.31 -0.37
N LYS A 56 -3.52 2.09 -0.69
CA LYS A 56 -4.33 0.93 -1.06
C LYS A 56 -3.65 -0.32 -0.52
N PHE A 57 -4.32 -1.06 0.35
CA PHE A 57 -3.78 -2.35 0.81
C PHE A 57 -3.66 -3.31 -0.38
N GLY A 58 -2.55 -4.05 -0.44
CA GLY A 58 -2.17 -4.87 -1.58
C GLY A 58 -1.33 -4.12 -2.62
N GLY A 59 -1.43 -2.79 -2.70
CA GLY A 59 -0.68 -1.98 -3.67
C GLY A 59 -0.91 -2.42 -5.11
N GLN A 60 0.16 -2.47 -5.92
CA GLN A 60 0.09 -2.87 -7.34
C GLN A 60 -0.37 -4.32 -7.56
N VAL A 61 -0.17 -5.19 -6.57
CA VAL A 61 -0.60 -6.59 -6.65
C VAL A 61 -2.10 -6.69 -6.87
N GLN A 62 -2.88 -5.77 -6.29
CA GLN A 62 -4.33 -5.73 -6.47
C GLN A 62 -4.77 -5.62 -7.94
N ASP A 63 -3.97 -4.99 -8.77
CA ASP A 63 -4.28 -4.71 -10.17
C ASP A 63 -3.68 -5.75 -11.13
N THR A 64 -3.03 -6.80 -10.62
CA THR A 64 -2.38 -7.85 -11.41
C THR A 64 -3.35 -8.99 -11.65
N MET A 65 -3.57 -9.35 -12.91
CA MET A 65 -4.54 -10.40 -13.29
C MET A 65 -3.98 -11.82 -13.14
N ALA A 66 -2.68 -12.02 -13.34
CA ALA A 66 -2.04 -13.32 -13.23
C ALA A 66 -0.72 -13.20 -12.47
N ILE A 67 -0.55 -14.00 -11.43
CA ILE A 67 0.65 -14.05 -10.60
C ILE A 67 1.11 -15.50 -10.51
N GLU A 68 2.33 -15.77 -11.01
CA GLU A 68 2.94 -17.12 -11.03
C GLU A 68 4.32 -17.13 -10.35
N ASN A 69 4.73 -15.98 -9.80
CA ASN A 69 6.07 -15.77 -9.24
C ASN A 69 6.05 -15.46 -7.73
N PHE A 70 4.92 -15.68 -7.06
CA PHE A 70 4.86 -15.55 -5.60
C PHE A 70 5.18 -16.90 -4.95
N ILE A 71 6.24 -16.93 -4.14
CA ILE A 71 6.72 -18.16 -3.50
C ILE A 71 5.59 -18.85 -2.73
N SER A 72 5.46 -20.16 -2.87
CA SER A 72 4.44 -21.07 -2.33
C SER A 72 3.04 -20.94 -2.96
N VAL A 73 2.85 -20.03 -3.90
CA VAL A 73 1.60 -19.88 -4.66
C VAL A 73 1.94 -20.04 -6.15
N SER A 74 1.64 -21.20 -6.73
CA SER A 74 2.02 -21.53 -8.10
C SER A 74 1.32 -20.68 -9.15
N ALA A 75 0.05 -20.32 -8.91
CA ALA A 75 -0.72 -19.42 -9.74
C ALA A 75 -1.87 -18.80 -8.92
N THR A 76 -2.10 -17.51 -9.08
CA THR A 76 -3.19 -16.76 -8.44
C THR A 76 -3.51 -15.48 -9.19
N GLU A 77 -4.56 -14.81 -8.75
CA GLU A 77 -4.93 -13.47 -9.18
C GLU A 77 -4.60 -12.47 -8.06
N GLY A 78 -4.26 -11.22 -8.42
CA GLY A 78 -3.93 -10.18 -7.47
C GLY A 78 -4.96 -9.98 -6.36
N PRO A 79 -6.26 -9.81 -6.68
CA PRO A 79 -7.29 -9.65 -5.64
C PRO A 79 -7.34 -10.82 -4.65
N LYS A 80 -7.16 -12.06 -5.11
CA LYS A 80 -7.13 -13.23 -4.22
C LYS A 80 -5.92 -13.24 -3.31
N LEU A 81 -4.75 -12.91 -3.86
CA LEU A 81 -3.52 -12.84 -3.07
C LEU A 81 -3.61 -11.73 -2.03
N VAL A 82 -4.13 -10.56 -2.42
CA VAL A 82 -4.32 -9.43 -1.48
C VAL A 82 -5.29 -9.79 -0.37
N ALA A 83 -6.42 -10.42 -0.69
CA ALA A 83 -7.38 -10.87 0.33
C ALA A 83 -6.74 -11.86 1.32
N SER A 84 -5.90 -12.78 0.84
CA SER A 84 -5.17 -13.71 1.70
C SER A 84 -4.13 -13.02 2.58
N LEU A 85 -3.41 -12.02 2.05
CA LEU A 85 -2.46 -11.22 2.82
C LEU A 85 -3.16 -10.39 3.90
N GLU A 86 -4.29 -9.77 3.57
CA GLU A 86 -5.07 -8.97 4.50
C GLU A 86 -5.67 -9.82 5.62
N ALA A 87 -6.23 -10.98 5.27
CA ALA A 87 -6.71 -11.96 6.25
C ALA A 87 -5.59 -12.38 7.21
N HIS A 88 -4.42 -12.70 6.69
CA HIS A 88 -3.27 -13.11 7.51
C HIS A 88 -2.75 -11.98 8.42
N VAL A 89 -2.77 -10.71 7.96
CA VAL A 89 -2.43 -9.58 8.83
C VAL A 89 -3.47 -9.41 9.94
N ASN A 90 -4.76 -9.60 9.63
CA ASN A 90 -5.86 -9.49 10.59
C ASN A 90 -5.90 -10.63 11.63
N ASP A 91 -5.15 -11.73 11.43
CA ASP A 91 -4.94 -12.75 12.46
C ASP A 91 -4.10 -12.24 13.65
N TYR A 92 -3.46 -11.07 13.49
CA TYR A 92 -2.63 -10.44 14.50
C TYR A 92 -3.19 -9.06 14.89
N ASP A 93 -2.79 -8.57 16.05
CA ASP A 93 -3.16 -7.22 16.53
C ASP A 93 -2.34 -6.14 15.77
N VAL A 94 -2.74 -5.88 14.53
CA VAL A 94 -2.15 -4.87 13.64
C VAL A 94 -3.20 -3.84 13.26
N ASP A 95 -2.91 -2.57 13.54
CA ASP A 95 -3.74 -1.46 13.12
C ASP A 95 -3.55 -1.18 11.61
N ILE A 96 -4.52 -1.52 10.77
CA ILE A 96 -4.48 -1.22 9.33
C ILE A 96 -5.21 0.09 9.05
N MET A 97 -4.46 1.11 8.61
CA MET A 97 -4.98 2.40 8.17
C MET A 97 -4.94 2.47 6.64
N ASN A 98 -6.00 1.96 6.02
CA ASN A 98 -6.15 1.94 4.57
C ASN A 98 -6.71 3.27 4.04
N ASN A 99 -6.52 3.55 2.74
CA ASN A 99 -6.88 4.80 2.08
C ASN A 99 -6.20 6.03 2.72
N GLN A 100 -4.98 5.84 3.21
CA GLN A 100 -4.16 6.88 3.82
C GLN A 100 -2.83 6.98 3.09
N ARG A 101 -2.49 8.19 2.65
CA ARG A 101 -1.21 8.46 2.01
C ARG A 101 -0.33 9.26 2.94
N VAL A 102 0.89 8.78 3.14
CA VAL A 102 1.93 9.49 3.89
C VAL A 102 2.44 10.65 3.04
N LYS A 103 2.49 11.83 3.66
CA LYS A 103 3.01 13.06 3.07
C LYS A 103 4.45 13.31 3.48
N ASN A 104 4.73 13.24 4.78
CA ASN A 104 6.06 13.47 5.35
C ASN A 104 6.36 12.47 6.46
N ILE A 105 7.65 12.25 6.67
CA ILE A 105 8.20 11.54 7.83
C ILE A 105 9.18 12.52 8.47
N ILE A 106 8.98 12.86 9.73
CA ILE A 106 9.74 13.85 10.46
C ILE A 106 10.40 13.16 11.65
N GLU A 107 11.71 13.14 11.66
CA GLU A 107 12.48 12.65 12.79
C GLU A 107 12.39 13.60 13.99
N SER A 108 12.54 13.07 15.17
CA SER A 108 12.63 13.90 16.38
C SER A 108 14.02 14.51 16.51
N ASP A 109 14.07 15.76 16.92
CA ASP A 109 15.34 16.44 17.26
C ASP A 109 15.95 15.93 18.58
N VAL A 110 15.20 15.10 19.32
CA VAL A 110 15.64 14.54 20.61
C VAL A 110 15.98 13.07 20.41
N GLU A 111 17.14 12.65 20.90
CA GLU A 111 17.58 11.25 20.88
C GLU A 111 16.53 10.35 21.56
N GLY A 112 16.12 9.28 20.88
CA GLY A 112 15.05 8.38 21.34
C GLY A 112 13.64 8.95 21.26
N GLY A 113 13.45 10.13 20.68
CA GLY A 113 12.14 10.73 20.44
C GLY A 113 11.34 9.99 19.37
N LEU A 114 10.06 10.29 19.32
CA LEU A 114 9.14 9.65 18.37
C LEU A 114 9.24 10.30 16.98
N ILE A 115 9.18 9.47 15.96
CA ILE A 115 9.03 9.88 14.57
C ILE A 115 7.58 10.30 14.36
N THR A 116 7.37 11.46 13.73
CA THR A 116 6.05 11.94 13.32
C THR A 116 5.82 11.59 11.85
N VAL A 117 4.73 10.88 11.57
CA VAL A 117 4.30 10.57 10.21
C VAL A 117 3.06 11.38 9.88
N GLU A 118 3.19 12.32 8.95
CA GLU A 118 2.09 13.17 8.48
C GLU A 118 1.38 12.53 7.29
N LEU A 119 0.06 12.56 7.31
CA LEU A 119 -0.79 12.06 6.22
C LEU A 119 -1.34 13.21 5.37
N GLU A 120 -1.69 12.93 4.11
CA GLU A 120 -2.26 13.94 3.19
C GLU A 120 -3.59 14.53 3.69
N ASN A 121 -4.35 13.81 4.50
CA ASN A 121 -5.59 14.30 5.11
C ASN A 121 -5.37 15.19 6.35
N GLY A 122 -4.12 15.50 6.69
CA GLY A 122 -3.73 16.33 7.83
C GLY A 122 -3.65 15.58 9.16
N ALA A 123 -3.89 14.27 9.19
CA ALA A 123 -3.66 13.47 10.38
C ALA A 123 -2.16 13.22 10.61
N THR A 124 -1.81 12.96 11.87
CA THR A 124 -0.45 12.62 12.28
C THR A 124 -0.44 11.34 13.11
N LEU A 125 0.61 10.55 12.93
CA LEU A 125 0.88 9.35 13.70
C LEU A 125 2.26 9.47 14.36
N GLN A 126 2.39 8.88 15.53
CA GLN A 126 3.65 8.82 16.25
C GLN A 126 4.16 7.38 16.28
N THR A 127 5.45 7.20 16.07
CA THR A 127 6.06 5.87 16.09
C THR A 127 7.52 5.92 16.53
N ARG A 128 8.03 4.82 17.10
CA ARG A 128 9.45 4.67 17.46
C ARG A 128 10.32 4.34 16.25
N SER A 129 9.76 3.57 15.30
CA SER A 129 10.47 3.15 14.10
C SER A 129 9.53 3.04 12.90
N THR A 130 10.07 3.14 11.69
CA THR A 130 9.32 2.99 10.44
C THR A 130 9.98 1.95 9.54
N ILE A 131 9.14 1.18 8.83
CA ILE A 131 9.58 0.39 7.68
C ILE A 131 8.94 0.98 6.44
N ILE A 132 9.76 1.42 5.48
CA ILE A 132 9.29 1.96 4.20
C ILE A 132 9.14 0.81 3.22
N ALA A 133 7.89 0.43 2.92
CA ALA A 133 7.51 -0.67 2.03
C ALA A 133 6.56 -0.17 0.92
N THR A 134 6.81 1.04 0.43
CA THR A 134 5.92 1.78 -0.50
C THR A 134 5.85 1.19 -1.89
N GLY A 135 6.74 0.23 -2.22
CA GLY A 135 6.79 -0.41 -3.52
C GLY A 135 7.23 0.54 -4.64
N ALA A 136 6.71 0.27 -5.83
CA ALA A 136 7.00 1.06 -7.03
C ALA A 136 5.70 1.48 -7.73
N ARG A 137 5.81 2.44 -8.63
CA ARG A 137 4.74 2.82 -9.57
C ARG A 137 5.29 2.78 -10.98
N TRP A 138 4.45 2.36 -11.89
CA TRP A 138 4.78 2.43 -13.31
C TRP A 138 4.97 3.88 -13.74
N ARG A 139 5.96 4.11 -14.60
CA ARG A 139 6.08 5.39 -15.29
C ARG A 139 5.10 5.37 -16.45
N GLU A 140 4.26 6.38 -16.51
CA GLU A 140 3.34 6.60 -17.61
C GLU A 140 3.96 7.61 -18.59
N MET A 141 3.70 7.44 -19.88
CA MET A 141 4.15 8.38 -20.92
C MET A 141 3.29 9.64 -20.95
N ASN A 142 2.08 9.57 -20.38
CA ASN A 142 1.07 10.63 -20.38
C ASN A 142 0.68 11.09 -21.80
N VAL A 143 0.57 10.14 -22.72
CA VAL A 143 0.16 10.39 -24.10
C VAL A 143 -1.31 10.05 -24.32
N THR A 144 -1.91 10.67 -25.36
CA THR A 144 -3.30 10.41 -25.72
C THR A 144 -3.52 8.93 -26.02
N GLY A 145 -4.56 8.33 -25.43
CA GLY A 145 -4.92 6.92 -25.62
C GLY A 145 -4.22 5.95 -24.63
N GLU A 146 -3.20 6.38 -23.88
CA GLU A 146 -2.47 5.50 -22.96
C GLU A 146 -3.40 4.81 -21.96
N GLN A 147 -4.26 5.57 -21.30
CA GLN A 147 -5.21 5.03 -20.32
C GLN A 147 -6.32 4.21 -20.99
N GLU A 148 -6.79 4.60 -22.15
CA GLU A 148 -7.83 3.91 -22.92
C GLU A 148 -7.37 2.52 -23.35
N TYR A 149 -6.11 2.40 -23.78
CA TYR A 149 -5.54 1.14 -24.28
C TYR A 149 -4.76 0.35 -23.22
N ARG A 150 -4.73 0.80 -21.97
CA ARG A 150 -4.10 0.09 -20.86
C ARG A 150 -4.72 -1.30 -20.70
N GLY A 151 -3.89 -2.35 -20.75
CA GLY A 151 -4.33 -3.75 -20.77
C GLY A 151 -4.96 -4.22 -22.07
N LYS A 152 -5.09 -3.35 -23.08
CA LYS A 152 -5.64 -3.67 -24.43
C LYS A 152 -4.64 -3.49 -25.57
N GLY A 153 -3.41 -3.15 -25.24
CA GLY A 153 -2.33 -2.88 -26.21
C GLY A 153 -1.20 -2.07 -25.58
N VAL A 154 -1.47 -1.30 -24.54
CA VAL A 154 -0.48 -0.63 -23.71
C VAL A 154 -0.23 -1.44 -22.45
N ALA A 155 1.02 -1.79 -22.20
CA ALA A 155 1.47 -2.56 -21.04
C ALA A 155 2.75 -1.94 -20.46
N TYR A 156 2.98 -2.13 -19.16
CA TYR A 156 4.12 -1.52 -18.47
C TYR A 156 5.13 -2.55 -17.95
N CYS A 157 4.71 -3.81 -17.86
CA CYS A 157 5.56 -4.88 -17.35
C CYS A 157 5.92 -5.85 -18.49
N PRO A 158 7.15 -5.78 -19.07
CA PRO A 158 7.51 -6.68 -20.16
C PRO A 158 7.52 -8.15 -19.72
N HIS A 159 7.85 -8.43 -18.47
CA HIS A 159 7.86 -9.81 -17.96
C HIS A 159 6.45 -10.35 -17.68
N CYS A 160 5.53 -9.50 -17.22
CA CYS A 160 4.16 -9.90 -16.89
C CYS A 160 3.30 -10.02 -18.15
N ASP A 161 3.39 -8.99 -19.02
CA ASP A 161 2.48 -8.80 -20.14
C ASP A 161 3.08 -9.23 -21.47
N GLY A 162 4.43 -9.32 -21.55
CA GLY A 162 5.15 -9.68 -22.77
C GLY A 162 4.67 -10.95 -23.45
N PRO A 163 4.37 -12.05 -22.72
CA PRO A 163 3.84 -13.27 -23.31
C PRO A 163 2.54 -13.09 -24.09
N LEU A 164 1.70 -12.10 -23.72
CA LEU A 164 0.44 -11.77 -24.40
C LEU A 164 0.65 -11.21 -25.82
N PHE A 165 1.86 -10.69 -26.08
CA PHE A 165 2.22 -10.07 -27.35
C PHE A 165 3.10 -10.97 -28.23
N LYS A 166 3.24 -12.26 -27.88
CA LYS A 166 4.04 -13.21 -28.66
C LYS A 166 3.57 -13.26 -30.12
N GLY A 167 4.51 -13.04 -31.04
CA GLY A 167 4.25 -13.01 -32.48
C GLY A 167 3.61 -11.72 -33.01
N LYS A 168 3.52 -10.67 -32.19
CA LYS A 168 3.05 -9.34 -32.61
C LYS A 168 4.20 -8.36 -32.71
N SER A 169 4.04 -7.35 -33.55
CA SER A 169 4.96 -6.20 -33.56
C SER A 169 4.64 -5.30 -32.39
N VAL A 170 5.64 -4.98 -31.57
CA VAL A 170 5.52 -4.11 -30.40
C VAL A 170 6.56 -2.99 -30.47
N ALA A 171 6.21 -1.84 -29.90
CA ALA A 171 7.15 -0.75 -29.64
C ALA A 171 7.49 -0.75 -28.13
N VAL A 172 8.78 -0.51 -27.80
CA VAL A 172 9.29 -0.39 -26.44
C VAL A 172 9.99 0.95 -26.26
#